data_4fcd96e34ef016c81a2f05d4553bf7c3
#
_entry.id   4fcd96e34ef016c81a2f05d4553bf7c3
#
_cell.length_a   1.000
_cell.length_b   1.000
_cell.length_c   1.000
_cell.angle_alpha   90.00
_cell.angle_beta   90.00
_cell.angle_gamma   90.00
#
_symmetry.space_group_name_H-M   'P 1'
#
loop_
_entity.id
_entity.type
_entity.pdbx_description
1 polymer ?
#
loop_
_entity_poly.entity_id
_entity_poly.type
_entity_poly.pdbx_seq_one_letter_code
_entity_poly.pdbx_strand_id
1 'polypeptide(L)'
;MRFNFFLILFIVSYTASASDSLNFSKAEVIYGRKDGMALTMTVLTPKQNSNGKAIISVLSGNWVSSERMREGFPERTQMYIDRGYTVFGVMVGCQPRYTIPDEITDLKRAVRFIRYNAKEYSIDADKIGITGSSSGGHLSLMIATSDETITPKSTDPVDKVSSRVQAAAVFYPPTDFINFGGPNTTETINQAALVFTGVAAAFDFKYFSDTTKTYVTITDTKKRLAIAKEVSPINSVTPDDPPVLIIHGDKDVLVPKQQSESIIAKFKKAKVPCNLIIKEGGAHGWRNREVEEKNFLDWFDKYLK
;
A
#
# COMPACT_ATOMS: atom_id res chain seq x y z
N MET A 1 -10.99 75.69 -0.51
CA MET A 1 -10.36 74.44 -0.07
C MET A 1 -10.56 73.39 -1.13
N ARG A 2 -9.52 73.06 -1.89
CA ARG A 2 -9.55 71.96 -2.90
C ARG A 2 -9.00 70.70 -2.29
N PHE A 3 -9.82 69.69 -2.14
CA PHE A 3 -9.40 68.32 -1.71
C PHE A 3 -8.88 67.56 -2.94
N ASN A 4 -7.59 67.26 -2.93
CA ASN A 4 -7.00 66.33 -3.91
C ASN A 4 -7.20 64.89 -3.38
N PHE A 5 -7.99 64.06 -4.08
CA PHE A 5 -8.09 62.64 -3.87
C PHE A 5 -6.90 61.94 -4.57
N PHE A 6 -5.98 61.40 -3.78
CA PHE A 6 -4.95 60.48 -4.29
C PHE A 6 -5.57 59.09 -4.43
N LEU A 7 -5.71 58.62 -5.65
CA LEU A 7 -6.10 57.25 -5.96
C LEU A 7 -4.86 56.36 -5.83
N ILE A 8 -4.76 55.57 -4.74
CA ILE A 8 -3.71 54.55 -4.57
C ILE A 8 -4.13 53.32 -5.37
N LEU A 9 -3.45 53.07 -6.46
CA LEU A 9 -3.61 51.87 -7.30
C LEU A 9 -2.87 50.71 -6.63
N PHE A 10 -3.58 49.78 -6.00
CA PHE A 10 -3.00 48.53 -5.54
C PHE A 10 -2.74 47.61 -6.75
N ILE A 11 -1.47 47.48 -7.14
CA ILE A 11 -1.03 46.47 -8.10
C ILE A 11 -0.92 45.14 -7.32
N VAL A 12 -1.94 44.29 -7.45
CA VAL A 12 -1.84 42.88 -6.99
C VAL A 12 -1.01 42.13 -8.02
N SER A 13 0.28 41.96 -7.70
CA SER A 13 1.14 41.05 -8.47
C SER A 13 0.72 39.61 -8.22
N TYR A 14 0.03 38.98 -9.17
CA TYR A 14 -0.15 37.54 -9.19
C TYR A 14 1.21 36.91 -9.48
N THR A 15 1.86 36.41 -8.45
CA THR A 15 2.97 35.48 -8.64
C THR A 15 2.38 34.15 -9.15
N ALA A 16 2.54 33.87 -10.43
CA ALA A 16 2.27 32.55 -10.99
C ALA A 16 3.13 31.54 -10.22
N SER A 17 2.47 30.67 -9.48
CA SER A 17 3.12 29.61 -8.71
C SER A 17 3.79 28.63 -9.69
N ALA A 18 4.99 28.18 -9.38
CA ALA A 18 5.80 27.25 -10.19
C ALA A 18 5.20 25.84 -10.41
N SER A 19 3.86 25.69 -10.34
CA SER A 19 3.18 24.41 -10.51
C SER A 19 2.95 23.98 -11.97
N ASP A 20 3.29 24.82 -12.95
CA ASP A 20 2.99 24.53 -14.37
C ASP A 20 4.04 23.65 -15.07
N SER A 21 5.18 23.36 -14.43
CA SER A 21 6.25 22.55 -15.04
C SER A 21 6.07 21.04 -14.87
N LEU A 22 5.19 20.59 -13.97
CA LEU A 22 4.97 19.16 -13.73
C LEU A 22 4.10 18.54 -14.82
N ASN A 23 4.52 17.36 -15.32
CA ASN A 23 3.76 16.60 -16.33
C ASN A 23 2.54 15.84 -15.76
N PHE A 24 2.20 16.07 -14.48
CA PHE A 24 1.04 15.50 -13.77
C PHE A 24 0.30 16.53 -12.93
N SER A 25 -0.95 16.24 -12.63
CA SER A 25 -1.72 16.93 -11.58
C SER A 25 -1.61 16.14 -10.26
N LYS A 26 -1.60 16.85 -9.12
CA LYS A 26 -1.56 16.26 -7.79
C LYS A 26 -2.80 16.66 -6.99
N ALA A 27 -3.46 15.70 -6.39
CA ALA A 27 -4.59 15.91 -5.48
C ALA A 27 -4.46 15.08 -4.21
N GLU A 28 -4.96 15.57 -3.09
CA GLU A 28 -5.18 14.79 -1.88
C GLU A 28 -6.66 14.44 -1.78
N VAL A 29 -6.96 13.16 -1.54
CA VAL A 29 -8.31 12.62 -1.53
C VAL A 29 -8.56 11.86 -0.25
N ILE A 30 -9.71 12.09 0.38
CA ILE A 30 -10.20 11.29 1.51
C ILE A 30 -10.98 10.10 0.94
N TYR A 31 -10.45 8.88 1.10
CA TYR A 31 -11.10 7.65 0.64
C TYR A 31 -11.96 6.96 1.72
N GLY A 32 -11.84 7.40 2.96
CA GLY A 32 -12.60 6.87 4.08
C GLY A 32 -12.46 7.72 5.35
N ARG A 33 -13.26 7.39 6.35
CA ARG A 33 -13.18 7.98 7.69
C ARG A 33 -13.30 6.87 8.72
N LYS A 34 -12.50 6.95 9.77
CA LYS A 34 -12.40 5.93 10.82
C LYS A 34 -12.07 6.60 12.14
N ASP A 35 -12.88 6.36 13.16
CA ASP A 35 -12.67 6.84 14.54
C ASP A 35 -12.28 8.34 14.63
N GLY A 36 -12.96 9.18 13.86
CA GLY A 36 -12.71 10.63 13.80
C GLY A 36 -11.54 11.06 12.95
N MET A 37 -10.84 10.12 12.27
CA MET A 37 -9.73 10.41 11.36
C MET A 37 -10.15 10.31 9.90
N ALA A 38 -9.49 11.08 9.04
CA ALA A 38 -9.55 10.90 7.59
C ALA A 38 -8.49 9.89 7.16
N LEU A 39 -8.90 8.93 6.31
CA LEU A 39 -8.01 8.06 5.59
C LEU A 39 -7.75 8.71 4.22
N THR A 40 -6.50 9.03 3.93
CA THR A 40 -6.14 9.85 2.77
C THR A 40 -5.25 9.12 1.78
N MET A 41 -5.29 9.59 0.53
CA MET A 41 -4.36 9.20 -0.51
C MET A 41 -3.96 10.40 -1.35
N THR A 42 -2.75 10.38 -1.89
CA THR A 42 -2.31 11.31 -2.92
C THR A 42 -2.55 10.71 -4.29
N VAL A 43 -3.22 11.45 -5.17
CA VAL A 43 -3.46 11.03 -6.55
C VAL A 43 -2.58 11.85 -7.48
N LEU A 44 -1.81 11.17 -8.32
CA LEU A 44 -0.99 11.77 -9.38
C LEU A 44 -1.55 11.31 -10.72
N THR A 45 -2.09 12.25 -11.49
CA THR A 45 -2.71 11.96 -12.79
C THR A 45 -1.87 12.58 -13.90
N PRO A 46 -1.40 11.80 -14.90
CA PRO A 46 -0.68 12.34 -16.05
C PRO A 46 -1.49 13.40 -16.77
N LYS A 47 -0.90 14.56 -17.06
CA LYS A 47 -1.56 15.63 -17.86
C LYS A 47 -1.70 15.24 -19.34
N GLN A 48 -0.84 14.34 -19.82
CA GLN A 48 -0.82 13.86 -21.19
C GLN A 48 -0.53 12.35 -21.22
N ASN A 49 -0.89 11.69 -22.31
CA ASN A 49 -0.57 10.28 -22.58
C ASN A 49 -1.05 9.30 -21.49
N SER A 50 -2.18 9.60 -20.83
CA SER A 50 -2.79 8.64 -19.90
C SER A 50 -3.08 7.32 -20.63
N ASN A 51 -2.68 6.20 -20.04
CA ASN A 51 -2.90 4.86 -20.57
C ASN A 51 -4.19 4.20 -20.02
N GLY A 52 -4.94 4.91 -19.17
CA GLY A 52 -6.17 4.43 -18.54
C GLY A 52 -5.95 3.36 -17.47
N LYS A 53 -4.73 3.15 -16.99
CA LYS A 53 -4.39 2.15 -15.96
C LYS A 53 -4.00 2.82 -14.65
N ALA A 54 -4.13 2.10 -13.55
CA ALA A 54 -3.83 2.59 -12.21
C ALA A 54 -2.76 1.77 -11.50
N ILE A 55 -1.90 2.45 -10.73
CA ILE A 55 -0.99 1.82 -9.77
C ILE A 55 -1.29 2.37 -8.37
N ILE A 56 -1.59 1.48 -7.44
CA ILE A 56 -1.70 1.78 -6.03
C ILE A 56 -0.33 1.56 -5.40
N SER A 57 0.27 2.60 -4.83
CA SER A 57 1.50 2.53 -4.05
C SER A 57 1.15 2.65 -2.58
N VAL A 58 1.41 1.59 -1.82
CA VAL A 58 1.13 1.56 -0.37
C VAL A 58 2.24 2.26 0.39
N LEU A 59 1.92 3.43 0.95
CA LEU A 59 2.87 4.26 1.70
C LEU A 59 2.95 3.80 3.16
N SER A 60 3.65 2.69 3.39
CA SER A 60 3.84 2.11 4.73
C SER A 60 5.27 1.63 4.93
N GLY A 61 5.86 1.96 6.07
CA GLY A 61 7.13 1.44 6.56
C GLY A 61 6.97 1.07 8.03
N ASN A 62 7.34 -0.16 8.44
CA ASN A 62 7.06 -0.66 9.79
C ASN A 62 5.58 -0.56 10.19
N TRP A 63 4.65 -0.71 9.24
CA TRP A 63 3.21 -0.49 9.44
C TRP A 63 2.89 0.90 10.00
N VAL A 64 3.61 1.90 9.50
CA VAL A 64 3.39 3.34 9.77
C VAL A 64 3.34 4.07 8.44
N SER A 65 2.30 4.85 8.24
CA SER A 65 2.22 5.86 7.18
C SER A 65 2.70 7.21 7.72
N SER A 66 3.44 7.98 6.93
CA SER A 66 3.99 9.25 7.38
C SER A 66 3.95 10.32 6.29
N GLU A 67 3.89 11.58 6.73
CA GLU A 67 3.96 12.74 5.84
C GLU A 67 5.21 12.72 4.95
N ARG A 68 6.37 12.35 5.50
CA ARG A 68 7.62 12.22 4.74
C ARG A 68 7.50 11.24 3.56
N MET A 69 6.71 10.16 3.72
CA MET A 69 6.46 9.22 2.61
C MET A 69 5.58 9.87 1.55
N ARG A 70 4.62 10.69 1.95
CA ARG A 70 3.73 11.44 1.06
C ARG A 70 4.48 12.53 0.29
N GLU A 71 5.36 13.28 0.95
CA GLU A 71 6.17 14.32 0.32
C GLU A 71 7.06 13.78 -0.80
N GLY A 72 7.81 12.70 -0.54
CA GLY A 72 8.70 12.09 -1.56
C GLY A 72 7.98 11.11 -2.51
N PHE A 73 6.66 11.04 -2.50
CA PHE A 73 5.91 10.13 -3.35
C PHE A 73 5.97 10.49 -4.84
N PRO A 74 5.83 11.75 -5.26
CA PRO A 74 5.88 12.10 -6.67
C PRO A 74 7.19 11.69 -7.35
N GLU A 75 8.34 11.99 -6.74
CA GLU A 75 9.66 11.68 -7.29
C GLU A 75 9.87 10.17 -7.44
N ARG A 76 9.43 9.40 -6.43
CA ARG A 76 9.57 7.93 -6.46
C ARG A 76 8.67 7.23 -7.46
N THR A 77 7.64 7.92 -7.95
CA THR A 77 6.64 7.32 -8.85
C THR A 77 6.64 7.94 -10.24
N GLN A 78 7.58 8.87 -10.52
CA GLN A 78 7.66 9.58 -11.79
C GLN A 78 7.67 8.64 -13.01
N MET A 79 8.37 7.51 -12.93
CA MET A 79 8.45 6.53 -14.01
C MET A 79 7.08 5.91 -14.39
N TYR A 80 6.17 5.74 -13.42
CA TYR A 80 4.81 5.26 -13.70
C TYR A 80 4.00 6.35 -14.41
N ILE A 81 4.16 7.61 -13.99
CA ILE A 81 3.51 8.77 -14.58
C ILE A 81 3.98 8.95 -16.03
N ASP A 82 5.29 8.85 -16.28
CA ASP A 82 5.89 8.95 -17.62
C ASP A 82 5.39 7.83 -18.55
N ARG A 83 5.03 6.67 -17.99
CA ARG A 83 4.40 5.56 -18.73
C ARG A 83 2.88 5.73 -18.89
N GLY A 84 2.29 6.81 -18.35
CA GLY A 84 0.88 7.15 -18.48
C GLY A 84 -0.05 6.53 -17.42
N TYR A 85 0.49 5.93 -16.35
CA TYR A 85 -0.31 5.43 -15.23
C TYR A 85 -0.81 6.56 -14.35
N THR A 86 -2.06 6.48 -13.88
CA THR A 86 -2.52 7.24 -12.72
C THR A 86 -2.04 6.53 -11.46
N VAL A 87 -1.37 7.26 -10.55
CA VAL A 87 -0.73 6.67 -9.38
C VAL A 87 -1.38 7.16 -8.09
N PHE A 88 -1.73 6.23 -7.22
CA PHE A 88 -2.40 6.47 -5.95
C PHE A 88 -1.47 6.11 -4.79
N GLY A 89 -0.97 7.11 -4.07
CA GLY A 89 -0.18 6.94 -2.86
C GLY A 89 -1.09 6.78 -1.65
N VAL A 90 -1.40 5.55 -1.27
CA VAL A 90 -2.38 5.26 -0.21
C VAL A 90 -1.71 5.21 1.15
N MET A 91 -2.23 5.99 2.11
CA MET A 91 -1.89 5.93 3.53
C MET A 91 -3.03 5.27 4.29
N VAL A 92 -2.69 4.35 5.19
CA VAL A 92 -3.63 3.61 6.05
C VAL A 92 -3.57 4.09 7.49
N GLY A 93 -4.58 3.80 8.28
CA GLY A 93 -4.48 3.99 9.73
C GLY A 93 -3.40 3.08 10.30
N CYS A 94 -2.49 3.63 11.10
CA CYS A 94 -1.27 2.93 11.50
C CYS A 94 -1.11 2.78 13.01
N GLN A 95 -0.10 1.97 13.38
CA GLN A 95 0.27 1.82 14.80
C GLN A 95 0.59 3.18 15.45
N PRO A 96 0.44 3.34 16.77
CA PRO A 96 0.04 2.32 17.75
C PRO A 96 -1.49 2.17 17.92
N ARG A 97 -2.30 3.02 17.29
CA ARG A 97 -3.77 2.98 17.45
C ARG A 97 -4.38 1.80 16.72
N TYR A 98 -3.93 1.56 15.49
CA TYR A 98 -4.40 0.50 14.63
C TYR A 98 -3.33 -0.57 14.44
N THR A 99 -3.77 -1.77 14.11
CA THR A 99 -2.93 -2.94 13.93
C THR A 99 -3.06 -3.48 12.50
N ILE A 100 -2.25 -4.45 12.12
CA ILE A 100 -2.21 -4.98 10.75
C ILE A 100 -3.61 -5.35 10.18
N PRO A 101 -4.52 -6.02 10.92
CA PRO A 101 -5.88 -6.28 10.43
C PRO A 101 -6.66 -5.00 10.03
N ASP A 102 -6.48 -3.93 10.81
CA ASP A 102 -7.10 -2.63 10.53
C ASP A 102 -6.56 -2.01 9.26
N GLU A 103 -5.23 -2.06 9.06
CA GLU A 103 -4.54 -1.52 7.89
C GLU A 103 -4.95 -2.25 6.60
N ILE A 104 -5.13 -3.58 6.66
CA ILE A 104 -5.65 -4.38 5.55
C ILE A 104 -7.07 -3.95 5.20
N THR A 105 -7.93 -3.71 6.21
CA THR A 105 -9.31 -3.24 6.01
C THR A 105 -9.32 -1.87 5.35
N ASP A 106 -8.49 -0.94 5.81
CA ASP A 106 -8.36 0.39 5.24
C ASP A 106 -7.88 0.34 3.78
N LEU A 107 -6.91 -0.51 3.49
CA LEU A 107 -6.38 -0.67 2.13
C LEU A 107 -7.40 -1.32 1.18
N LYS A 108 -8.17 -2.32 1.64
CA LYS A 108 -9.32 -2.85 0.88
C LYS A 108 -10.32 -1.74 0.55
N ARG A 109 -10.61 -0.87 1.52
CA ARG A 109 -11.47 0.31 1.30
C ARG A 109 -10.89 1.24 0.25
N ALA A 110 -9.57 1.53 0.27
CA ALA A 110 -8.91 2.38 -0.71
C ALA A 110 -9.03 1.80 -2.14
N VAL A 111 -8.77 0.50 -2.32
CA VAL A 111 -8.93 -0.16 -3.63
C VAL A 111 -10.36 -0.05 -4.14
N ARG A 112 -11.35 -0.30 -3.28
CA ARG A 112 -12.77 -0.16 -3.63
C ARG A 112 -13.13 1.27 -4.01
N PHE A 113 -12.64 2.24 -3.26
CA PHE A 113 -12.87 3.66 -3.53
C PHE A 113 -12.31 4.07 -4.91
N ILE A 114 -11.07 3.65 -5.22
CA ILE A 114 -10.43 3.91 -6.52
C ILE A 114 -11.25 3.25 -7.64
N ARG A 115 -11.65 1.99 -7.48
CA ARG A 115 -12.47 1.27 -8.47
C ARG A 115 -13.84 1.89 -8.66
N TYR A 116 -14.52 2.27 -7.59
CA TYR A 116 -15.84 2.91 -7.67
C TYR A 116 -15.78 4.25 -8.41
N ASN A 117 -14.71 5.01 -8.19
CA ASN A 117 -14.49 6.32 -8.83
C ASN A 117 -13.59 6.25 -10.08
N ALA A 118 -13.41 5.08 -10.68
CA ALA A 118 -12.50 4.87 -11.81
C ALA A 118 -12.77 5.84 -12.98
N LYS A 119 -14.03 6.15 -13.24
CA LYS A 119 -14.44 7.10 -14.28
C LYS A 119 -13.95 8.52 -13.98
N GLU A 120 -13.99 8.96 -12.71
CA GLU A 120 -13.51 10.27 -12.28
C GLU A 120 -11.99 10.42 -12.50
N TYR A 121 -11.25 9.33 -12.29
CA TYR A 121 -9.80 9.27 -12.50
C TYR A 121 -9.40 8.93 -13.95
N SER A 122 -10.38 8.74 -14.85
CA SER A 122 -10.14 8.33 -16.23
C SER A 122 -9.32 7.05 -16.34
N ILE A 123 -9.58 6.08 -15.48
CA ILE A 123 -8.95 4.76 -15.46
C ILE A 123 -9.97 3.66 -15.71
N ASP A 124 -9.48 2.50 -16.16
CA ASP A 124 -10.24 1.27 -16.26
C ASP A 124 -10.28 0.59 -14.87
N ALA A 125 -11.48 0.33 -14.37
CA ALA A 125 -11.72 -0.30 -13.06
C ALA A 125 -11.09 -1.70 -12.94
N ASP A 126 -10.84 -2.36 -14.06
CA ASP A 126 -10.25 -3.70 -14.14
C ASP A 126 -8.76 -3.69 -14.53
N LYS A 127 -8.09 -2.51 -14.45
CA LYS A 127 -6.66 -2.35 -14.74
C LYS A 127 -5.94 -1.64 -13.60
N ILE A 128 -6.03 -2.22 -12.40
CA ILE A 128 -5.44 -1.68 -11.16
C ILE A 128 -4.33 -2.62 -10.70
N GLY A 129 -3.10 -2.09 -10.66
CA GLY A 129 -1.95 -2.76 -10.04
C GLY A 129 -1.68 -2.24 -8.63
N ILE A 130 -0.93 -3.02 -7.84
CA ILE A 130 -0.53 -2.63 -6.48
C ILE A 130 0.95 -2.87 -6.25
N THR A 131 1.60 -1.94 -5.55
CA THR A 131 3.02 -2.00 -5.20
C THR A 131 3.28 -1.47 -3.80
N GLY A 132 4.40 -1.90 -3.23
CA GLY A 132 4.89 -1.44 -1.95
C GLY A 132 6.20 -2.11 -1.56
N SER A 133 6.83 -1.62 -0.51
CA SER A 133 8.09 -2.14 0.02
C SER A 133 7.93 -2.53 1.48
N SER A 134 8.60 -3.59 1.94
CA SER A 134 8.59 -4.02 3.35
C SER A 134 7.14 -4.23 3.84
N SER A 135 6.71 -3.53 4.90
CA SER A 135 5.32 -3.57 5.37
C SER A 135 4.31 -3.13 4.30
N GLY A 136 4.65 -2.14 3.45
CA GLY A 136 3.82 -1.78 2.29
C GLY A 136 3.73 -2.91 1.26
N GLY A 137 4.81 -3.68 1.07
CA GLY A 137 4.84 -4.90 0.26
C GLY A 137 3.99 -6.01 0.86
N HIS A 138 4.06 -6.20 2.18
CA HIS A 138 3.20 -7.12 2.92
C HIS A 138 1.71 -6.78 2.69
N LEU A 139 1.31 -5.53 2.96
CA LEU A 139 -0.08 -5.07 2.78
C LEU A 139 -0.53 -5.22 1.33
N SER A 140 0.35 -4.95 0.35
CA SER A 140 0.06 -5.18 -1.07
C SER A 140 -0.21 -6.64 -1.39
N LEU A 141 0.57 -7.58 -0.82
CA LEU A 141 0.34 -9.01 -0.99
C LEU A 141 -0.93 -9.47 -0.25
N MET A 142 -1.25 -8.89 0.91
CA MET A 142 -2.54 -9.17 1.58
C MET A 142 -3.73 -8.80 0.71
N ILE A 143 -3.65 -7.71 -0.05
CA ILE A 143 -4.70 -7.37 -1.03
C ILE A 143 -4.70 -8.36 -2.21
N ALA A 144 -3.52 -8.73 -2.70
CA ALA A 144 -3.40 -9.65 -3.84
C ALA A 144 -3.92 -11.07 -3.53
N THR A 145 -3.75 -11.55 -2.28
CA THR A 145 -4.10 -12.93 -1.87
C THR A 145 -5.37 -13.05 -1.04
N SER A 146 -6.01 -11.92 -0.68
CA SER A 146 -7.20 -12.00 0.18
C SER A 146 -8.46 -12.27 -0.62
N ASP A 147 -9.36 -13.05 0.00
CA ASP A 147 -10.71 -13.26 -0.49
C ASP A 147 -11.45 -11.94 -0.65
N GLU A 148 -12.29 -11.91 -1.67
CA GLU A 148 -13.17 -10.79 -1.90
C GLU A 148 -14.34 -10.80 -0.91
N THR A 149 -14.44 -9.75 -0.11
CA THR A 149 -15.59 -9.51 0.74
C THR A 149 -16.38 -8.32 0.20
N ILE A 150 -17.26 -8.58 -0.75
CA ILE A 150 -18.27 -7.59 -1.16
C ILE A 150 -19.36 -7.55 -0.09
N THR A 151 -19.83 -6.35 0.27
CA THR A 151 -20.97 -6.18 1.19
C THR A 151 -22.19 -5.64 0.40
N PRO A 152 -22.95 -6.52 -0.28
CA PRO A 152 -24.01 -6.09 -1.21
C PRO A 152 -25.13 -5.28 -0.54
N LYS A 153 -25.34 -5.49 0.78
CA LYS A 153 -26.36 -4.80 1.59
C LYS A 153 -25.85 -3.50 2.23
N SER A 154 -24.58 -3.12 2.04
CA SER A 154 -24.06 -1.85 2.56
C SER A 154 -24.85 -0.68 1.95
N THR A 155 -25.06 0.35 2.76
CA THR A 155 -25.61 1.64 2.28
C THR A 155 -24.54 2.45 1.52
N ASP A 156 -23.26 2.18 1.77
CA ASP A 156 -22.14 2.80 1.04
C ASP A 156 -21.90 2.05 -0.28
N PRO A 157 -22.03 2.71 -1.43
CA PRO A 157 -21.82 2.06 -2.73
C PRO A 157 -20.38 1.58 -2.93
N VAL A 158 -19.40 2.17 -2.27
CA VAL A 158 -17.98 1.76 -2.33
C VAL A 158 -17.79 0.34 -1.76
N ASP A 159 -18.58 -0.07 -0.77
CA ASP A 159 -18.48 -1.41 -0.19
C ASP A 159 -19.06 -2.52 -1.10
N LYS A 160 -19.73 -2.12 -2.19
CA LYS A 160 -20.38 -3.04 -3.14
C LYS A 160 -19.48 -3.44 -4.32
N VAL A 161 -18.29 -2.83 -4.44
CA VAL A 161 -17.35 -3.16 -5.50
C VAL A 161 -16.17 -3.96 -4.98
N SER A 162 -15.45 -4.62 -5.89
CA SER A 162 -14.33 -5.50 -5.59
C SER A 162 -13.12 -4.75 -5.04
N SER A 163 -12.42 -5.36 -4.06
CA SER A 163 -11.09 -4.92 -3.61
C SER A 163 -9.94 -5.67 -4.29
N ARG A 164 -10.21 -6.54 -5.26
CA ARG A 164 -9.16 -7.29 -5.99
C ARG A 164 -8.36 -6.37 -6.90
N VAL A 165 -7.09 -6.71 -7.08
CA VAL A 165 -6.19 -6.03 -8.03
C VAL A 165 -5.80 -7.01 -9.15
N GLN A 166 -5.29 -6.50 -10.27
CA GLN A 166 -5.02 -7.32 -11.46
C GLN A 166 -3.54 -7.67 -11.61
N ALA A 167 -2.65 -7.03 -10.86
CA ALA A 167 -1.23 -7.39 -10.76
C ALA A 167 -0.63 -6.83 -9.48
N ALA A 168 0.37 -7.50 -8.92
CA ALA A 168 1.16 -7.01 -7.80
C ALA A 168 2.66 -7.10 -8.12
N ALA A 169 3.42 -6.07 -7.68
CA ALA A 169 4.88 -6.06 -7.75
C ALA A 169 5.44 -5.41 -6.49
N VAL A 170 6.24 -6.12 -5.69
CA VAL A 170 6.62 -5.68 -4.35
C VAL A 170 8.08 -5.92 -4.03
N PHE A 171 8.64 -5.08 -3.16
CA PHE A 171 9.99 -5.23 -2.63
C PHE A 171 9.99 -5.87 -1.24
N TYR A 172 10.80 -6.89 -1.05
CA TYR A 172 11.18 -7.53 0.24
C TYR A 172 10.05 -7.60 1.29
N PRO A 173 8.88 -8.20 0.95
CA PRO A 173 7.74 -8.25 1.85
C PRO A 173 7.91 -9.31 2.95
N PRO A 174 7.52 -9.05 4.21
CA PRO A 174 7.16 -10.12 5.14
C PRO A 174 5.93 -10.88 4.61
N THR A 175 5.90 -12.21 4.71
CA THR A 175 4.81 -13.01 4.13
C THR A 175 4.30 -14.13 5.04
N ASP A 176 5.08 -14.50 6.06
CA ASP A 176 4.76 -15.55 7.01
C ASP A 176 5.25 -15.18 8.41
N PHE A 177 4.34 -14.74 9.26
CA PHE A 177 4.65 -14.35 10.63
C PHE A 177 4.76 -15.53 11.60
N ILE A 178 4.47 -16.76 11.15
CA ILE A 178 4.61 -17.97 11.94
C ILE A 178 5.98 -18.64 11.70
N ASN A 179 6.52 -18.48 10.47
CA ASN A 179 7.79 -19.08 10.07
C ASN A 179 8.77 -18.02 9.56
N PHE A 180 9.03 -17.00 10.37
CA PHE A 180 9.89 -15.87 10.00
C PHE A 180 11.37 -16.24 10.20
N GLY A 181 12.09 -16.44 9.09
CA GLY A 181 13.50 -16.87 9.11
C GLY A 181 13.71 -18.38 9.29
N GLY A 182 12.67 -19.12 9.65
CA GLY A 182 12.72 -20.58 9.85
C GLY A 182 11.37 -21.17 10.28
N PRO A 183 11.24 -22.47 10.32
CA PRO A 183 9.99 -23.12 10.71
C PRO A 183 9.69 -22.92 12.20
N ASN A 184 8.42 -22.62 12.52
CA ASN A 184 7.90 -22.42 13.88
C ASN A 184 8.63 -21.32 14.69
N THR A 185 9.20 -20.32 14.03
CA THR A 185 9.78 -19.14 14.69
C THR A 185 8.67 -18.18 15.10
N THR A 186 7.91 -18.55 16.13
CA THR A 186 6.86 -17.71 16.72
C THR A 186 7.38 -16.42 17.37
N GLU A 187 8.68 -16.16 17.28
CA GLU A 187 9.33 -14.95 17.78
C GLU A 187 8.77 -13.66 17.18
N THR A 188 8.24 -13.72 15.96
CA THR A 188 7.59 -12.56 15.30
C THR A 188 6.35 -12.07 16.04
N ILE A 189 5.78 -12.85 16.94
CA ILE A 189 4.71 -12.43 17.83
C ILE A 189 5.19 -12.26 19.28
N ASN A 190 6.47 -12.52 19.54
CA ASN A 190 7.09 -12.21 20.82
C ASN A 190 7.33 -10.70 20.87
N GLN A 191 6.56 -10.01 21.70
CA GLN A 191 6.61 -8.56 21.82
C GLN A 191 8.00 -8.01 22.14
N ALA A 192 8.82 -8.73 22.89
CA ALA A 192 10.16 -8.28 23.24
C ALA A 192 11.08 -8.12 22.02
N ALA A 193 11.05 -9.08 21.07
CA ALA A 193 11.79 -8.97 19.81
C ALA A 193 11.24 -7.86 18.90
N LEU A 194 9.92 -7.69 18.87
CA LEU A 194 9.25 -6.68 18.05
C LEU A 194 9.46 -5.24 18.57
N VAL A 195 9.62 -5.05 19.88
CA VAL A 195 9.95 -3.74 20.47
C VAL A 195 11.28 -3.24 19.92
N PHE A 196 12.27 -4.11 19.81
CA PHE A 196 13.60 -3.74 19.32
C PHE A 196 13.60 -3.25 17.86
N THR A 197 12.66 -3.76 17.06
CA THR A 197 12.50 -3.35 15.64
C THR A 197 11.53 -2.20 15.42
N GLY A 198 10.88 -1.69 16.47
CA GLY A 198 9.90 -0.60 16.39
C GLY A 198 8.55 -1.00 15.78
N VAL A 199 8.26 -2.30 15.65
CA VAL A 199 7.01 -2.80 15.04
C VAL A 199 6.04 -3.46 16.02
N ALA A 200 6.37 -3.49 17.31
CA ALA A 200 5.59 -4.19 18.33
C ALA A 200 4.11 -3.78 18.36
N ALA A 201 3.82 -2.50 18.19
CA ALA A 201 2.46 -1.99 18.26
C ALA A 201 1.59 -2.43 17.06
N ALA A 202 2.18 -2.73 15.90
CA ALA A 202 1.45 -3.28 14.74
C ALA A 202 0.92 -4.70 15.02
N PHE A 203 1.59 -5.44 15.93
CA PHE A 203 1.22 -6.77 16.38
C PHE A 203 0.53 -6.78 17.75
N ASP A 204 0.27 -5.63 18.36
CA ASP A 204 -0.51 -5.52 19.59
C ASP A 204 -2.02 -5.60 19.27
N PHE A 205 -2.42 -6.77 18.75
CA PHE A 205 -3.78 -7.01 18.29
C PHE A 205 -4.82 -6.68 19.35
N LYS A 206 -5.84 -5.93 18.95
CA LYS A 206 -6.89 -5.41 19.83
C LYS A 206 -8.27 -5.71 19.26
N TYR A 207 -9.26 -5.71 20.14
CA TYR A 207 -10.65 -5.67 19.75
C TYR A 207 -11.37 -4.53 20.49
N PHE A 208 -12.39 -3.96 19.88
CA PHE A 208 -13.24 -2.98 20.56
C PHE A 208 -14.20 -3.71 21.49
N SER A 209 -14.19 -3.35 22.78
CA SER A 209 -15.10 -3.91 23.78
C SER A 209 -16.34 -3.04 23.88
N ASP A 210 -17.49 -3.59 23.53
CA ASP A 210 -18.77 -2.91 23.68
C ASP A 210 -19.14 -2.62 25.15
N THR A 211 -18.61 -3.41 26.06
CA THR A 211 -18.83 -3.24 27.52
C THR A 211 -18.07 -2.05 28.07
N THR A 212 -16.77 -1.96 27.77
CA THR A 212 -15.90 -0.90 28.28
C THR A 212 -15.80 0.31 27.36
N LYS A 213 -16.32 0.19 26.13
CA LYS A 213 -16.20 1.20 25.05
C LYS A 213 -14.76 1.63 24.77
N THR A 214 -13.81 0.68 24.91
CA THR A 214 -12.38 0.88 24.70
C THR A 214 -11.79 -0.24 23.84
N TYR A 215 -10.62 0.01 23.28
CA TYR A 215 -9.81 -1.05 22.66
C TYR A 215 -9.09 -1.85 23.74
N VAL A 216 -9.24 -3.17 23.69
CA VAL A 216 -8.65 -4.13 24.63
C VAL A 216 -7.64 -5.00 23.91
N THR A 217 -6.41 -5.08 24.42
CA THR A 217 -5.35 -5.91 23.89
C THR A 217 -5.70 -7.40 24.04
N ILE A 218 -5.49 -8.16 22.96
CA ILE A 218 -5.65 -9.61 22.95
C ILE A 218 -4.37 -10.24 23.55
N THR A 219 -4.48 -10.76 24.77
CA THR A 219 -3.35 -11.42 25.48
C THR A 219 -3.30 -12.92 25.27
N ASP A 220 -4.41 -13.55 24.84
CA ASP A 220 -4.48 -14.99 24.56
C ASP A 220 -3.56 -15.37 23.39
N THR A 221 -2.55 -16.19 23.65
CA THR A 221 -1.53 -16.60 22.69
C THR A 221 -2.12 -17.33 21.48
N LYS A 222 -3.16 -18.17 21.67
CA LYS A 222 -3.78 -18.90 20.55
C LYS A 222 -4.50 -17.95 19.60
N LYS A 223 -5.21 -16.96 20.16
CA LYS A 223 -5.87 -15.92 19.35
C LYS A 223 -4.85 -15.06 18.61
N ARG A 224 -3.77 -14.66 19.28
CA ARG A 224 -2.68 -13.89 18.64
C ARG A 224 -2.04 -14.65 17.48
N LEU A 225 -1.76 -15.96 17.67
CA LEU A 225 -1.24 -16.83 16.62
C LEU A 225 -2.23 -16.98 15.46
N ALA A 226 -3.52 -17.10 15.74
CA ALA A 226 -4.55 -17.18 14.70
C ALA A 226 -4.58 -15.90 13.85
N ILE A 227 -4.54 -14.73 14.49
CA ILE A 227 -4.50 -13.43 13.78
C ILE A 227 -3.19 -13.30 12.98
N ALA A 228 -2.04 -13.65 13.57
CA ALA A 228 -0.76 -13.59 12.87
C ALA A 228 -0.76 -14.50 11.62
N LYS A 229 -1.41 -15.67 11.69
CA LYS A 229 -1.61 -16.55 10.54
C LYS A 229 -2.55 -15.94 9.51
N GLU A 230 -3.63 -15.31 9.93
CA GLU A 230 -4.63 -14.65 9.06
C GLU A 230 -4.01 -13.47 8.28
N VAL A 231 -3.15 -12.67 8.94
CA VAL A 231 -2.45 -11.56 8.31
C VAL A 231 -1.14 -11.95 7.61
N SER A 232 -0.87 -13.23 7.43
CA SER A 232 0.28 -13.74 6.67
C SER A 232 -0.17 -14.14 5.26
N PRO A 233 0.17 -13.38 4.21
CA PRO A 233 -0.35 -13.60 2.85
C PRO A 233 -0.07 -15.00 2.29
N ILE A 234 0.99 -15.66 2.74
CA ILE A 234 1.32 -17.04 2.33
C ILE A 234 0.19 -18.05 2.62
N ASN A 235 -0.67 -17.77 3.61
CA ASN A 235 -1.75 -18.66 4.03
C ASN A 235 -3.04 -18.47 3.20
N SER A 236 -3.12 -17.39 2.43
CA SER A 236 -4.30 -17.01 1.64
C SER A 236 -4.10 -17.21 0.13
N VAL A 237 -2.95 -17.76 -0.29
CA VAL A 237 -2.65 -17.97 -1.72
C VAL A 237 -3.62 -18.95 -2.35
N THR A 238 -4.29 -18.52 -3.44
CA THR A 238 -5.29 -19.29 -4.22
C THR A 238 -4.98 -19.25 -5.72
N PRO A 239 -5.54 -20.17 -6.53
CA PRO A 239 -5.29 -20.20 -7.98
C PRO A 239 -5.82 -18.98 -8.75
N ASP A 240 -6.73 -18.20 -8.19
CA ASP A 240 -7.34 -17.02 -8.81
C ASP A 240 -6.66 -15.71 -8.40
N ASP A 241 -5.53 -15.79 -7.67
CA ASP A 241 -4.73 -14.63 -7.32
C ASP A 241 -4.11 -13.97 -8.58
N PRO A 242 -3.91 -12.65 -8.55
CA PRO A 242 -3.30 -11.94 -9.67
C PRO A 242 -1.81 -12.31 -9.83
N PRO A 243 -1.22 -12.06 -11.01
CA PRO A 243 0.22 -12.19 -11.21
C PRO A 243 1.05 -11.39 -10.19
N VAL A 244 2.11 -12.01 -9.64
CA VAL A 244 2.94 -11.43 -8.56
C VAL A 244 4.42 -11.42 -8.95
N LEU A 245 5.06 -10.24 -8.86
CA LEU A 245 6.52 -10.08 -8.92
C LEU A 245 7.05 -9.67 -7.54
N ILE A 246 8.09 -10.36 -7.07
CA ILE A 246 8.80 -9.97 -5.83
C ILE A 246 10.27 -9.73 -6.18
N ILE A 247 10.85 -8.64 -5.65
CA ILE A 247 12.30 -8.39 -5.69
C ILE A 247 12.81 -8.31 -4.26
N HIS A 248 13.86 -9.08 -3.93
CA HIS A 248 14.38 -9.21 -2.57
C HIS A 248 15.91 -9.22 -2.56
N GLY A 249 16.51 -8.52 -1.62
CA GLY A 249 17.97 -8.52 -1.43
C GLY A 249 18.46 -9.80 -0.73
N ASP A 250 19.58 -10.36 -1.19
CA ASP A 250 20.15 -11.58 -0.58
C ASP A 250 20.85 -11.32 0.77
N LYS A 251 21.13 -10.05 1.09
CA LYS A 251 21.73 -9.59 2.36
C LYS A 251 20.72 -8.91 3.29
N ASP A 252 19.43 -9.11 3.06
CA ASP A 252 18.39 -8.57 3.92
C ASP A 252 18.38 -9.30 5.27
N VAL A 253 18.75 -8.57 6.33
CA VAL A 253 18.78 -9.07 7.72
C VAL A 253 17.54 -8.71 8.53
N LEU A 254 16.68 -7.82 7.99
CA LEU A 254 15.42 -7.43 8.65
C LEU A 254 14.27 -8.33 8.24
N VAL A 255 14.13 -8.57 6.94
CA VAL A 255 13.16 -9.51 6.39
C VAL A 255 13.94 -10.59 5.63
N PRO A 256 14.08 -11.78 6.19
CA PRO A 256 14.84 -12.84 5.53
C PRO A 256 14.27 -13.17 4.14
N LYS A 257 15.14 -13.34 3.13
CA LYS A 257 14.68 -13.65 1.75
C LYS A 257 13.83 -14.92 1.66
N GLN A 258 13.93 -15.80 2.66
CA GLN A 258 13.08 -16.98 2.84
C GLN A 258 11.58 -16.59 2.80
N GLN A 259 11.20 -15.40 3.26
CA GLN A 259 9.81 -14.92 3.19
C GLN A 259 9.31 -14.86 1.75
N SER A 260 10.11 -14.31 0.85
CA SER A 260 9.79 -14.25 -0.59
C SER A 260 9.88 -15.62 -1.27
N GLU A 261 10.91 -16.41 -0.95
CA GLU A 261 11.09 -17.75 -1.50
C GLU A 261 9.89 -18.65 -1.16
N SER A 262 9.40 -18.60 0.09
CA SER A 262 8.29 -19.42 0.57
C SER A 262 6.97 -19.08 -0.10
N ILE A 263 6.61 -17.81 -0.22
CA ILE A 263 5.34 -17.42 -0.84
C ILE A 263 5.37 -17.67 -2.37
N ILE A 264 6.50 -17.44 -3.03
CA ILE A 264 6.66 -17.76 -4.46
C ILE A 264 6.51 -19.26 -4.72
N ALA A 265 6.99 -20.11 -3.83
CA ALA A 265 6.76 -21.56 -3.93
C ALA A 265 5.25 -21.89 -3.83
N LYS A 266 4.50 -21.17 -2.99
CA LYS A 266 3.03 -21.31 -2.89
C LYS A 266 2.32 -20.85 -4.16
N PHE A 267 2.66 -19.68 -4.72
CA PHE A 267 2.11 -19.20 -5.99
C PHE A 267 2.36 -20.18 -7.14
N LYS A 268 3.60 -20.70 -7.26
CA LYS A 268 3.92 -21.73 -8.24
C LYS A 268 3.05 -22.99 -8.10
N LYS A 269 2.86 -23.47 -6.84
CA LYS A 269 1.98 -24.61 -6.56
C LYS A 269 0.52 -24.32 -6.93
N ALA A 270 0.06 -23.10 -6.70
CA ALA A 270 -1.28 -22.65 -7.10
C ALA A 270 -1.40 -22.33 -8.60
N LYS A 271 -0.31 -22.41 -9.38
CA LYS A 271 -0.24 -22.06 -10.82
C LYS A 271 -0.51 -20.57 -11.11
N VAL A 272 -0.32 -19.72 -10.14
CA VAL A 272 -0.38 -18.27 -10.31
C VAL A 272 0.88 -17.80 -11.05
N PRO A 273 0.78 -16.96 -12.08
CA PRO A 273 1.95 -16.36 -12.72
C PRO A 273 2.76 -15.56 -11.69
N CYS A 274 4.00 -15.97 -11.45
CA CYS A 274 4.83 -15.29 -10.46
C CYS A 274 6.31 -15.31 -10.83
N ASN A 275 7.05 -14.33 -10.31
CA ASN A 275 8.50 -14.28 -10.46
C ASN A 275 9.14 -13.76 -9.16
N LEU A 276 10.36 -14.22 -8.88
CA LEU A 276 11.22 -13.75 -7.80
C LEU A 276 12.57 -13.35 -8.40
N ILE A 277 12.96 -12.11 -8.18
CA ILE A 277 14.27 -11.59 -8.52
C ILE A 277 15.05 -11.38 -7.22
N ILE A 278 16.19 -12.04 -7.10
CA ILE A 278 17.11 -11.84 -5.99
C ILE A 278 18.15 -10.79 -6.40
N LYS A 279 18.19 -9.69 -5.63
CA LYS A 279 19.20 -8.65 -5.79
C LYS A 279 20.46 -9.05 -5.03
N GLU A 280 21.50 -9.37 -5.77
CA GLU A 280 22.82 -9.69 -5.20
C GLU A 280 23.38 -8.47 -4.45
N GLY A 281 23.88 -8.70 -3.23
CA GLY A 281 24.39 -7.67 -2.32
C GLY A 281 23.30 -6.73 -1.74
N GLY A 282 22.03 -6.90 -2.10
CA GLY A 282 20.94 -6.07 -1.62
C GLY A 282 20.62 -6.33 -0.15
N ALA A 283 20.55 -5.29 0.68
CA ALA A 283 20.06 -5.32 2.05
C ALA A 283 18.54 -5.07 2.11
N HIS A 284 17.99 -4.69 3.28
CA HIS A 284 16.59 -4.25 3.40
C HIS A 284 16.41 -2.85 2.76
N GLY A 285 16.31 -2.83 1.44
CA GLY A 285 16.38 -1.64 0.62
C GLY A 285 17.83 -1.33 0.16
N TRP A 286 17.92 -0.70 -0.98
CA TRP A 286 19.19 -0.26 -1.59
C TRP A 286 18.97 1.02 -2.39
N ARG A 287 20.08 1.70 -2.74
CA ARG A 287 20.07 2.86 -3.62
C ARG A 287 20.06 2.41 -5.09
N ASN A 288 19.69 3.31 -6.00
CA ASN A 288 19.73 3.10 -7.46
C ASN A 288 18.89 1.87 -7.86
N ARG A 289 17.56 1.99 -7.66
CA ARG A 289 16.59 0.93 -7.93
C ARG A 289 15.97 1.01 -9.32
N GLU A 290 16.49 1.83 -10.21
CA GLU A 290 15.90 2.09 -11.54
C GLU A 290 15.70 0.81 -12.35
N VAL A 291 16.65 -0.14 -12.24
CA VAL A 291 16.56 -1.44 -12.93
C VAL A 291 15.41 -2.28 -12.36
N GLU A 292 15.33 -2.36 -11.04
CA GLU A 292 14.31 -3.14 -10.35
C GLU A 292 12.91 -2.52 -10.51
N GLU A 293 12.83 -1.20 -10.46
CA GLU A 293 11.59 -0.45 -10.67
C GLU A 293 11.13 -0.57 -12.14
N LYS A 294 12.07 -0.63 -13.10
CA LYS A 294 11.74 -0.95 -14.49
C LYS A 294 11.13 -2.35 -14.62
N ASN A 295 11.61 -3.35 -13.89
CA ASN A 295 10.99 -4.68 -13.86
C ASN A 295 9.54 -4.62 -13.38
N PHE A 296 9.22 -3.76 -12.40
CA PHE A 296 7.85 -3.55 -11.95
C PHE A 296 6.99 -2.93 -13.07
N LEU A 297 7.52 -1.94 -13.75
CA LEU A 297 6.84 -1.29 -14.87
C LEU A 297 6.51 -2.29 -15.98
N ASP A 298 7.51 -3.06 -16.39
CA ASP A 298 7.36 -4.10 -17.43
C ASP A 298 6.35 -5.19 -16.99
N TRP A 299 6.31 -5.51 -15.67
CA TRP A 299 5.32 -6.42 -15.10
C TRP A 299 3.89 -5.89 -15.21
N PHE A 300 3.68 -4.64 -14.81
CA PHE A 300 2.37 -4.00 -14.92
C PHE A 300 1.94 -3.82 -16.38
N ASP A 301 2.84 -3.41 -17.28
CA ASP A 301 2.54 -3.33 -18.72
C ASP A 301 2.09 -4.68 -19.31
N LYS A 302 2.69 -5.76 -18.82
CA LYS A 302 2.36 -7.13 -19.27
C LYS A 302 1.00 -7.61 -18.79
N TYR A 303 0.61 -7.29 -17.56
CA TYR A 303 -0.55 -7.91 -16.91
C TYR A 303 -1.76 -6.99 -16.76
N LEU A 304 -1.61 -5.68 -16.84
CA LEU A 304 -2.71 -4.71 -16.88
C LEU A 304 -3.05 -4.40 -18.36
N LYS A 305 -3.58 -5.39 -19.09
CA LYS A 305 -3.91 -5.24 -20.51
C LYS A 305 -5.37 -4.84 -20.71
#